data_289980e8d97655414cc5608e5771267c
#
_entry.id   289980e8d97655414cc5608e5771267c
#
_cell.length_a   1.000
_cell.length_b   1.000
_cell.length_c   1.000
_cell.angle_alpha   90.00
_cell.angle_beta   90.00
_cell.angle_gamma   90.00
#
_symmetry.space_group_name_H-M   'P 1'
#
loop_
_entity.id
_entity.type
_entity.pdbx_description
1 polymer ?
#
loop_
_entity_poly.entity_id
_entity_poly.type
_entity_poly.pdbx_seq_one_letter_code
_entity_poly.pdbx_strand_id
1 'polypeptide(L)'
;MKSLAEITKEELIDLENRCWMTHDGMWFFICLSNFGIEQANKLNKSAIKGLAPFEVGRTKKAIGYEKEKMESFQELKDYFAIAKTLFIPPFMNGAVSFPRENMMTWEFAPGQCFAYKGRKRMGDIYQYEQCLRDS
;
A
#
# COMPACT_ATOMS: atom_id res chain seq x y z
N MET A 1 -28.13 4.59 -11.67
CA MET A 1 -27.04 3.70 -11.17
C MET A 1 -26.23 3.27 -12.38
N LYS A 2 -24.89 3.34 -12.28
CA LYS A 2 -24.00 2.78 -13.32
C LYS A 2 -24.02 1.24 -13.26
N SER A 3 -24.04 0.57 -14.40
CA SER A 3 -23.71 -0.85 -14.49
C SER A 3 -22.21 -1.06 -14.37
N LEU A 4 -21.77 -2.30 -14.12
CA LEU A 4 -20.34 -2.61 -14.05
C LEU A 4 -19.58 -2.26 -15.36
N ALA A 5 -20.24 -2.39 -16.50
CA ALA A 5 -19.66 -2.05 -17.80
C ALA A 5 -19.45 -0.54 -18.00
N GLU A 6 -20.11 0.31 -17.20
CA GLU A 6 -19.98 1.77 -17.25
C GLU A 6 -18.98 2.31 -16.21
N ILE A 7 -18.43 1.44 -15.35
CA ILE A 7 -17.36 1.80 -14.40
C ILE A 7 -16.03 1.70 -15.14
N THR A 8 -15.23 2.78 -15.12
CA THR A 8 -13.93 2.74 -15.73
C THR A 8 -12.95 1.89 -14.90
N LYS A 9 -11.88 1.46 -15.53
CA LYS A 9 -10.79 0.71 -14.85
C LYS A 9 -10.21 1.53 -13.69
N GLU A 10 -10.04 2.82 -13.87
CA GLU A 10 -9.53 3.75 -12.86
C GLU A 10 -10.50 3.88 -11.67
N GLU A 11 -11.80 4.01 -11.95
CA GLU A 11 -12.84 4.04 -10.90
C GLU A 11 -12.86 2.73 -10.10
N LEU A 12 -12.68 1.59 -10.77
CA LEU A 12 -12.63 0.28 -10.10
C LEU A 12 -11.39 0.14 -9.22
N ILE A 13 -10.22 0.51 -9.72
CA ILE A 13 -8.96 0.50 -8.96
C ILE A 13 -9.06 1.43 -7.74
N ASP A 14 -9.62 2.62 -7.89
CA ASP A 14 -9.82 3.58 -6.78
C ASP A 14 -10.77 2.99 -5.72
N LEU A 15 -11.88 2.41 -6.14
CA LEU A 15 -12.87 1.79 -5.25
C LEU A 15 -12.25 0.65 -4.45
N GLU A 16 -11.62 -0.31 -5.12
CA GLU A 16 -11.02 -1.48 -4.49
C GLU A 16 -9.90 -1.08 -3.51
N ASN A 17 -9.03 -0.14 -3.89
CA ASN A 17 -7.99 0.35 -2.99
C ASN A 17 -8.57 1.05 -1.75
N ARG A 18 -9.63 1.84 -1.89
CA ARG A 18 -10.30 2.48 -0.73
C ARG A 18 -10.93 1.45 0.20
N CYS A 19 -11.61 0.45 -0.36
CA CYS A 19 -12.22 -0.62 0.43
C CYS A 19 -11.15 -1.42 1.17
N TRP A 20 -10.10 -1.86 0.47
CA TRP A 20 -8.97 -2.58 1.05
C TRP A 20 -8.30 -1.81 2.19
N MET A 21 -7.92 -0.57 1.95
CA MET A 21 -7.23 0.26 2.96
C MET A 21 -8.13 0.61 4.14
N THR A 22 -9.44 0.76 3.91
CA THR A 22 -10.40 0.97 5.01
C THR A 22 -10.52 -0.28 5.86
N HIS A 23 -10.62 -1.45 5.25
CA HIS A 23 -10.65 -2.73 5.94
C HIS A 23 -9.37 -2.94 6.78
N ASP A 24 -8.21 -2.71 6.19
CA ASP A 24 -6.92 -2.85 6.87
C ASP A 24 -6.79 -1.88 8.05
N GLY A 25 -7.16 -0.62 7.84
CA GLY A 25 -7.17 0.39 8.89
C GLY A 25 -8.12 0.07 10.04
N MET A 26 -9.33 -0.44 9.73
CA MET A 26 -10.30 -0.84 10.75
C MET A 26 -9.82 -2.08 11.52
N TRP A 27 -9.23 -3.05 10.82
CA TRP A 27 -8.64 -4.22 11.47
C TRP A 27 -7.53 -3.84 12.45
N PHE A 28 -6.61 -2.96 12.02
CA PHE A 28 -5.56 -2.43 12.89
C PHE A 28 -6.14 -1.70 14.11
N PHE A 29 -7.16 -0.86 13.91
CA PHE A 29 -7.82 -0.13 14.98
C PHE A 29 -8.47 -1.06 16.01
N ILE A 30 -9.14 -2.13 15.57
CA ILE A 30 -9.72 -3.14 16.47
C ILE A 30 -8.63 -3.87 17.25
N CYS A 31 -7.52 -4.23 16.61
CA CYS A 31 -6.37 -4.81 17.32
C CYS A 31 -5.80 -3.85 18.37
N LEU A 32 -5.64 -2.57 18.00
CA LEU A 32 -5.18 -1.52 18.92
C LEU A 32 -6.10 -1.39 20.14
N SER A 33 -7.41 -1.32 19.90
CA SER A 33 -8.42 -1.13 20.97
C SER A 33 -8.50 -2.32 21.94
N ASN A 34 -8.23 -3.53 21.46
CA ASN A 34 -8.33 -4.74 22.29
C ASN A 34 -6.99 -5.15 22.92
N PHE A 35 -5.87 -4.89 22.29
CA PHE A 35 -4.58 -5.46 22.69
C PHE A 35 -3.49 -4.40 22.93
N GLY A 36 -3.78 -3.12 22.69
CA GLY A 36 -2.81 -2.04 22.79
C GLY A 36 -1.88 -1.93 21.58
N ILE A 37 -1.11 -0.83 21.53
CA ILE A 37 -0.32 -0.44 20.35
C ILE A 37 0.81 -1.43 20.03
N GLU A 38 1.50 -1.93 21.03
CA GLU A 38 2.63 -2.85 20.87
C GLU A 38 2.18 -4.14 20.17
N GLN A 39 1.11 -4.75 20.67
CA GLN A 39 0.57 -5.98 20.10
C GLN A 39 -0.08 -5.74 18.73
N ALA A 40 -0.77 -4.63 18.55
CA ALA A 40 -1.34 -4.24 17.24
C ALA A 40 -0.24 -4.10 16.17
N ASN A 41 0.86 -3.42 16.48
CA ASN A 41 2.01 -3.29 15.58
C ASN A 41 2.63 -4.66 15.25
N LYS A 42 2.80 -5.52 16.23
CA LYS A 42 3.33 -6.88 16.02
C LYS A 42 2.44 -7.70 15.08
N LEU A 43 1.14 -7.68 15.31
CA LEU A 43 0.16 -8.39 14.46
C LEU A 43 0.15 -7.83 13.05
N ASN A 44 0.15 -6.51 12.89
CA ASN A 44 0.17 -5.84 11.60
C ASN A 44 1.42 -6.20 10.77
N LYS A 45 2.62 -6.12 11.39
CA LYS A 45 3.87 -6.53 10.73
C LYS A 45 3.83 -7.99 10.28
N SER A 46 3.27 -8.88 11.11
CA SER A 46 3.14 -10.30 10.78
C SER A 46 2.17 -10.53 9.61
N ALA A 47 1.04 -9.81 9.60
CA ALA A 47 0.06 -9.88 8.51
C ALA A 47 0.65 -9.39 7.19
N ILE A 48 1.33 -8.23 7.18
CA ILE A 48 2.01 -7.68 5.99
C ILE A 48 3.07 -8.64 5.48
N LYS A 49 3.90 -9.19 6.37
CA LYS A 49 4.93 -10.17 5.99
C LYS A 49 4.32 -11.44 5.37
N GLY A 50 3.19 -11.89 5.88
CA GLY A 50 2.45 -13.04 5.34
C GLY A 50 1.78 -12.75 4.00
N LEU A 51 1.26 -11.53 3.81
CA LEU A 51 0.57 -11.11 2.60
C LEU A 51 1.52 -10.88 1.41
N ALA A 52 2.68 -10.28 1.66
CA ALA A 52 3.61 -9.81 0.62
C ALA A 52 3.94 -10.85 -0.48
N PRO A 53 4.23 -12.13 -0.17
CA PRO A 53 4.49 -13.13 -1.22
C PRO A 53 3.28 -13.34 -2.16
N PHE A 54 2.07 -13.29 -1.62
CA PHE A 54 0.85 -13.46 -2.42
C PHE A 54 0.59 -12.25 -3.31
N GLU A 55 0.75 -11.03 -2.80
CA GLU A 55 0.60 -9.82 -3.60
C GLU A 55 1.62 -9.76 -4.72
N VAL A 56 2.90 -9.98 -4.42
CA VAL A 56 3.97 -9.98 -5.42
C VAL A 56 3.72 -11.05 -6.47
N GLY A 57 3.34 -12.28 -6.06
CA GLY A 57 3.05 -13.36 -7.00
C GLY A 57 1.86 -13.06 -7.92
N ARG A 58 0.77 -12.53 -7.38
CA ARG A 58 -0.41 -12.12 -8.17
C ARG A 58 -0.09 -10.98 -9.11
N THR A 59 0.66 -9.98 -8.65
CA THR A 59 1.07 -8.84 -9.48
C THR A 59 1.98 -9.29 -10.61
N LYS A 60 3.00 -10.10 -10.34
CA LYS A 60 3.86 -10.68 -11.37
C LYS A 60 3.04 -11.39 -12.44
N LYS A 61 2.13 -12.26 -12.03
CA LYS A 61 1.23 -12.97 -12.95
C LYS A 61 0.37 -12.02 -13.79
N ALA A 62 -0.21 -11.00 -13.16
CA ALA A 62 -1.08 -10.04 -13.83
C ALA A 62 -0.36 -9.20 -14.88
N ILE A 63 0.92 -8.86 -14.66
CA ILE A 63 1.73 -8.07 -15.59
C ILE A 63 2.59 -8.92 -16.54
N GLY A 64 2.46 -10.25 -16.49
CA GLY A 64 3.24 -11.16 -17.35
C GLY A 64 4.74 -11.25 -17.00
N TYR A 65 5.10 -10.99 -15.73
CA TYR A 65 6.49 -11.13 -15.28
C TYR A 65 6.76 -12.59 -14.84
N GLU A 66 7.46 -13.35 -15.66
CA GLU A 66 7.65 -14.80 -15.48
C GLU A 66 8.84 -15.19 -14.59
N LYS A 67 9.80 -14.28 -14.40
CA LYS A 67 10.99 -14.59 -13.60
C LYS A 67 10.68 -14.75 -12.12
N GLU A 68 11.29 -15.73 -11.48
CA GLU A 68 11.16 -15.94 -10.03
C GLU A 68 11.76 -14.77 -9.23
N LYS A 69 12.96 -14.33 -9.64
CA LYS A 69 13.70 -13.23 -9.00
C LYS A 69 14.00 -12.12 -10.01
N MET A 70 14.09 -10.91 -9.51
CA MET A 70 14.62 -9.78 -10.26
C MET A 70 16.15 -9.85 -10.22
N GLU A 71 16.77 -9.76 -11.39
CA GLU A 71 18.23 -9.90 -11.53
C GLU A 71 18.93 -8.55 -11.61
N SER A 72 18.17 -7.48 -11.81
CA SER A 72 18.71 -6.14 -11.93
C SER A 72 17.79 -5.09 -11.29
N PHE A 73 18.38 -3.94 -10.94
CA PHE A 73 17.61 -2.80 -10.47
C PHE A 73 16.72 -2.20 -11.56
N GLN A 74 17.11 -2.37 -12.83
CA GLN A 74 16.25 -1.94 -13.95
C GLN A 74 14.96 -2.77 -14.01
N GLU A 75 15.03 -4.08 -13.84
CA GLU A 75 13.82 -4.91 -13.75
C GLU A 75 12.90 -4.50 -12.60
N LEU A 76 13.49 -4.13 -11.44
CA LEU A 76 12.73 -3.58 -10.32
C LEU A 76 12.02 -2.28 -10.69
N LYS A 77 12.69 -1.36 -11.40
CA LYS A 77 12.09 -0.12 -11.91
C LYS A 77 10.92 -0.40 -12.84
N ASP A 78 11.10 -1.31 -13.79
CA ASP A 78 10.08 -1.66 -14.77
C ASP A 78 8.86 -2.29 -14.10
N TYR A 79 9.08 -3.19 -13.13
CA TYR A 79 8.03 -3.75 -12.30
C TYR A 79 7.26 -2.66 -11.54
N PHE A 80 7.98 -1.77 -10.85
CA PHE A 80 7.34 -0.69 -10.07
C PHE A 80 6.66 0.35 -10.94
N ALA A 81 7.12 0.57 -12.17
CA ALA A 81 6.44 1.48 -13.11
C ALA A 81 4.99 1.04 -13.37
N ILE A 82 4.72 -0.26 -13.34
CA ILE A 82 3.39 -0.83 -13.53
C ILE A 82 2.69 -1.02 -12.18
N ALA A 83 3.35 -1.67 -11.22
CA ALA A 83 2.76 -2.01 -9.92
C ALA A 83 2.22 -0.79 -9.16
N LYS A 84 2.93 0.36 -9.22
CA LYS A 84 2.47 1.60 -8.60
C LYS A 84 1.09 2.05 -9.08
N THR A 85 0.72 1.77 -10.33
CA THR A 85 -0.59 2.16 -10.87
C THR A 85 -1.74 1.35 -10.28
N LEU A 86 -1.44 0.19 -9.71
CA LEU A 86 -2.40 -0.68 -9.05
C LEU A 86 -2.53 -0.38 -7.55
N PHE A 87 -1.39 -0.08 -6.90
CA PHE A 87 -1.31 0.01 -5.44
C PHE A 87 -1.18 1.44 -4.89
N ILE A 88 -0.90 2.43 -5.75
CA ILE A 88 -0.80 3.84 -5.37
C ILE A 88 -1.78 4.66 -6.21
N PRO A 89 -3.07 4.56 -5.91
CA PRO A 89 -4.08 5.32 -6.64
C PRO A 89 -3.92 6.84 -6.43
N PRO A 90 -4.43 7.66 -7.35
CA PRO A 90 -4.26 9.11 -7.31
C PRO A 90 -4.65 9.79 -5.99
N PHE A 91 -5.64 9.26 -5.28
CA PHE A 91 -6.08 9.85 -4.00
C PHE A 91 -5.03 9.79 -2.88
N MET A 92 -4.01 8.93 -3.02
CA MET A 92 -2.91 8.83 -2.05
C MET A 92 -1.85 9.92 -2.24
N ASN A 93 -1.82 10.61 -3.39
CA ASN A 93 -0.78 11.57 -3.73
C ASN A 93 0.64 11.04 -3.47
N GLY A 94 0.85 9.76 -3.79
CA GLY A 94 2.14 9.09 -3.66
C GLY A 94 2.95 9.19 -4.94
N ALA A 95 4.26 9.40 -4.79
CA ALA A 95 5.22 9.41 -5.88
C ALA A 95 6.31 8.35 -5.64
N VAL A 96 6.63 7.58 -6.67
CA VAL A 96 7.80 6.73 -6.70
C VAL A 96 8.81 7.32 -7.66
N SER A 97 10.02 7.55 -7.19
CA SER A 97 11.13 8.07 -7.99
C SER A 97 12.39 7.25 -7.81
N PHE A 98 13.31 7.39 -8.74
CA PHE A 98 14.59 6.69 -8.75
C PHE A 98 15.71 7.72 -8.90
N PRO A 99 16.06 8.46 -7.82
CA PRO A 99 16.98 9.58 -7.87
C PRO A 99 18.43 9.17 -8.16
N ARG A 100 18.78 7.91 -7.95
CA ARG A 100 20.09 7.31 -8.22
C ARG A 100 19.94 5.91 -8.78
N GLU A 101 21.03 5.36 -9.31
CA GLU A 101 21.04 4.04 -9.98
C GLU A 101 20.47 2.92 -9.09
N ASN A 102 20.80 2.89 -7.80
CA ASN A 102 20.36 1.84 -6.87
C ASN A 102 19.49 2.40 -5.73
N MET A 103 18.72 3.45 -6.01
CA MET A 103 17.88 4.09 -5.00
C MET A 103 16.46 4.27 -5.52
N MET A 104 15.50 3.74 -4.76
CA MET A 104 14.08 4.01 -4.94
C MET A 104 13.59 4.87 -3.78
N THR A 105 12.84 5.91 -4.09
CA THR A 105 12.16 6.75 -3.11
C THR A 105 10.65 6.65 -3.31
N TRP A 106 9.94 6.43 -2.22
CA TRP A 106 8.48 6.45 -2.19
C TRP A 106 8.04 7.55 -1.24
N GLU A 107 7.38 8.56 -1.77
CA GLU A 107 7.00 9.76 -1.04
C GLU A 107 5.50 9.99 -1.11
N PHE A 108 4.92 10.47 -0.04
CA PHE A 108 3.56 10.98 0.01
C PHE A 108 3.59 12.48 0.26
N ALA A 109 2.72 13.22 -0.40
CA ALA A 109 2.54 14.64 -0.07
C ALA A 109 2.18 14.79 1.42
N PRO A 110 2.65 15.84 2.10
CA PRO A 110 2.41 16.05 3.52
C PRO A 110 0.93 15.93 3.89
N GLY A 111 0.61 15.09 4.87
CA GLY A 111 -0.75 14.86 5.32
C GLY A 111 -1.64 14.05 4.38
N GLN A 112 -1.13 13.53 3.25
CA GLN A 112 -1.93 12.81 2.25
C GLN A 112 -1.89 11.29 2.42
N CYS A 113 -0.98 10.75 3.21
CA CYS A 113 -0.95 9.32 3.52
C CYS A 113 -2.31 8.85 4.05
N PHE A 114 -2.84 7.78 3.49
CA PHE A 114 -4.15 7.24 3.86
C PHE A 114 -4.21 6.82 5.34
N ALA A 115 -3.17 6.14 5.83
CA ALA A 115 -3.06 5.75 7.23
C ALA A 115 -3.04 6.96 8.18
N TYR A 116 -2.33 8.02 7.81
CA TYR A 116 -2.31 9.27 8.57
C TYR A 116 -3.70 9.92 8.61
N LYS A 117 -4.41 9.99 7.48
CA LYS A 117 -5.78 10.52 7.41
C LYS A 117 -6.75 9.68 8.24
N GLY A 118 -6.63 8.36 8.17
CA GLY A 118 -7.41 7.41 8.97
C GLY A 118 -7.19 7.65 10.48
N ARG A 119 -5.94 7.71 10.91
CA ARG A 119 -5.56 7.99 12.29
C ARG A 119 -6.16 9.30 12.81
N LYS A 120 -6.06 10.38 12.04
CA LYS A 120 -6.67 11.67 12.42
C LYS A 120 -8.18 11.58 12.60
N ARG A 121 -8.88 10.85 11.75
CA ARG A 121 -10.33 10.65 11.89
C ARG A 121 -10.71 9.87 13.14
N MET A 122 -9.82 8.98 13.60
CA MET A 122 -10.01 8.15 14.79
C MET A 122 -9.58 8.86 16.09
N GLY A 123 -9.18 10.13 16.04
CA GLY A 123 -8.83 10.92 17.22
C GLY A 123 -7.36 10.94 17.58
N ASP A 124 -6.47 10.61 16.67
CA ASP A 124 -5.00 10.72 16.81
C ASP A 124 -4.40 9.98 18.02
N ILE A 125 -4.98 8.86 18.40
CA ILE A 125 -4.79 8.20 19.70
C ILE A 125 -3.48 7.38 19.75
N TYR A 126 -2.79 7.13 18.62
CA TYR A 126 -1.64 6.22 18.58
C TYR A 126 -0.58 6.63 17.56
N GLN A 127 0.64 6.22 17.82
CA GLN A 127 1.74 6.33 16.87
C GLN A 127 2.01 4.96 16.25
N TYR A 128 2.06 4.92 14.91
CA TYR A 128 2.65 3.79 14.22
C TYR A 128 4.16 3.81 14.47
N GLU A 129 4.72 2.74 15.02
CA GLU A 129 6.16 2.61 15.20
C GLU A 129 6.95 2.48 13.90
N GLN A 130 6.29 2.18 12.81
CA GLN A 130 6.89 2.09 11.48
C GLN A 130 5.91 2.61 10.43
N CYS A 131 5.71 3.89 10.42
CA CYS A 131 5.38 4.56 9.19
C CYS A 131 6.65 4.54 8.31
N LEU A 132 6.53 4.34 6.99
CA LEU A 132 7.62 4.49 6.00
C LEU A 132 8.43 5.81 6.13
N ARG A 133 8.14 6.59 7.16
CA ARG A 133 8.76 7.86 7.50
C ARG A 133 10.09 7.70 8.23
N ASP A 134 10.37 6.53 8.81
CA ASP A 134 11.53 6.29 9.68
C ASP A 134 12.48 5.20 9.11
N SER A 135 12.34 4.87 7.81
CA SER A 135 13.20 3.92 7.11
C SER A 135 14.01 4.57 6.00
#